data_a3c32b4a59ff15923cb1dc2167e7e7da
#
_entry.id   a3c32b4a59ff15923cb1dc2167e7e7da
#
_cell.length_a   1.000
_cell.length_b   1.000
_cell.length_c   1.000
_cell.angle_alpha   90.00
_cell.angle_beta   90.00
_cell.angle_gamma   90.00
#
_symmetry.space_group_name_H-M   'P 1'
#
loop_
_entity.id
_entity.type
_entity.pdbx_description
1 polymer ?
#
loop_
_entity_poly.entity_id
_entity_poly.type
_entity_poly.pdbx_seq_one_letter_code
_entity_poly.pdbx_strand_id
1 'polypeptide(L)'
;RQMCIRDRITTKQNTNKKLTSDQMTALKNIEIAQHQGKQKFLLYGVTGSGKTQIYIEMALKTRALGKQVLILVPEIVLTGQLVASFKEYFADDVAVIHSRLSVGERNDTFWRIRTKQVGIIIGARSALFAPFEDLGLIVMDEEHDPSYKQDESPRYHSHDIIEKMAEIYHATLIMGSATPSLESYYKAQIGEYVLLKMPNRIDNLPLPYIEGVDMREELRMGNRKIISLKLKELIADTLAKKEQIIIMLNRRGFSTFVMCRACGHVIKCKYCGLPLVYHRRGILQCHHCDITETVPTICPKCNSKYIKFFGSGTEKLEEELSTLFPQARIIRLDRDTTGKKFAHLDILKQFKAGLYDILLGTQMVAKGHDIPTVTAVGIISADSSLNLPDFRAGERCFGLITQTAGRAGRKNKRGQVIVQTYNLEHYAVQCGIQQDYTHFYNEEILLRKAMYLSLIHI
;
A
#
# COMPACT_ATOMS: atom_id res chain seq x y z
N ARG A 1 -21.41 24.62 -37.43
CA ARG A 1 -20.86 23.37 -37.99
C ARG A 1 -20.86 22.33 -36.87
N GLN A 2 -21.93 21.56 -36.81
CA GLN A 2 -21.97 20.31 -36.01
C GLN A 2 -21.07 19.31 -36.73
N MET A 3 -19.88 19.13 -36.20
CA MET A 3 -19.00 18.05 -36.62
C MET A 3 -19.23 16.88 -35.67
N CYS A 4 -19.77 15.80 -36.23
CA CYS A 4 -20.08 14.56 -35.50
C CYS A 4 -18.90 14.07 -34.63
N ILE A 5 -19.13 14.05 -33.32
CA ILE A 5 -18.17 13.56 -32.30
C ILE A 5 -18.00 12.03 -32.38
N ARG A 6 -18.76 11.33 -33.24
CA ARG A 6 -18.74 9.87 -33.31
C ARG A 6 -17.51 9.22 -33.97
N ASP A 7 -16.66 9.97 -34.70
CA ASP A 7 -15.58 9.37 -35.47
C ASP A 7 -14.16 9.49 -34.87
N ARG A 8 -14.01 9.87 -33.62
CA ARG A 8 -12.68 10.02 -32.98
C ARG A 8 -12.31 8.98 -31.94
N ILE A 9 -13.10 7.94 -31.71
CA ILE A 9 -12.67 6.81 -30.92
C ILE A 9 -12.00 5.78 -31.82
N THR A 10 -10.88 6.13 -32.43
CA THR A 10 -9.92 5.13 -32.92
C THR A 10 -9.20 4.56 -31.73
N THR A 11 -9.86 3.66 -31.01
CA THR A 11 -9.18 2.71 -30.14
C THR A 11 -8.19 1.96 -31.04
N LYS A 12 -6.90 2.20 -30.86
CA LYS A 12 -5.89 1.26 -31.33
C LYS A 12 -6.12 -0.04 -30.58
N GLN A 13 -6.96 -0.92 -31.15
CA GLN A 13 -7.02 -2.33 -30.81
C GLN A 13 -5.67 -2.93 -31.18
N ASN A 14 -4.72 -2.82 -30.29
CA ASN A 14 -3.46 -3.51 -30.47
C ASN A 14 -2.84 -3.88 -29.11
N THR A 15 -3.57 -4.68 -28.33
CA THR A 15 -2.93 -5.54 -27.33
C THR A 15 -3.79 -6.78 -27.18
N ASN A 16 -3.45 -7.86 -27.91
CA ASN A 16 -3.90 -9.23 -27.66
C ASN A 16 -3.33 -9.76 -26.31
N LYS A 17 -3.46 -9.01 -25.22
CA LYS A 17 -3.18 -9.56 -23.90
C LYS A 17 -4.32 -10.52 -23.55
N LYS A 18 -4.07 -11.82 -23.63
CA LYS A 18 -5.05 -12.82 -23.18
C LYS A 18 -5.34 -12.60 -21.69
N LEU A 19 -6.62 -12.46 -21.38
CA LEU A 19 -7.08 -12.41 -20.00
C LEU A 19 -6.82 -13.75 -19.30
N THR A 20 -6.46 -13.70 -18.03
CA THR A 20 -6.38 -14.89 -17.20
C THR A 20 -7.78 -15.44 -16.88
N SER A 21 -7.85 -16.69 -16.43
CA SER A 21 -9.13 -17.30 -15.99
C SER A 21 -9.81 -16.49 -14.88
N ASP A 22 -9.03 -16.00 -13.91
CA ASP A 22 -9.53 -15.16 -12.80
C ASP A 22 -10.10 -13.84 -13.32
N GLN A 23 -9.41 -13.19 -14.27
CA GLN A 23 -9.88 -11.96 -14.87
C GLN A 23 -11.18 -12.16 -15.66
N MET A 24 -11.26 -13.21 -16.47
CA MET A 24 -12.48 -13.56 -17.22
C MET A 24 -13.65 -13.83 -16.27
N THR A 25 -13.41 -14.57 -15.19
CA THR A 25 -14.42 -14.87 -14.18
C THR A 25 -14.89 -13.61 -13.47
N ALA A 26 -13.97 -12.71 -13.08
CA ALA A 26 -14.32 -11.45 -12.45
C ALA A 26 -15.19 -10.56 -13.35
N LEU A 27 -14.80 -10.40 -14.63
CA LEU A 27 -15.58 -9.62 -15.60
C LEU A 27 -16.97 -10.20 -15.83
N LYS A 28 -17.08 -11.52 -15.98
CA LYS A 28 -18.37 -12.21 -16.13
C LYS A 28 -19.26 -12.00 -14.89
N ASN A 29 -18.68 -12.09 -13.69
CA ASN A 29 -19.44 -11.86 -12.45
C ASN A 29 -19.90 -10.41 -12.32
N ILE A 30 -19.13 -9.43 -12.79
CA ILE A 30 -19.54 -8.02 -12.87
C ILE A 30 -20.79 -7.91 -13.78
N GLU A 31 -20.75 -8.48 -14.98
CA GLU A 31 -21.86 -8.43 -15.92
C GLU A 31 -23.14 -9.06 -15.35
N ILE A 32 -23.02 -10.26 -14.78
CA ILE A 32 -24.16 -10.95 -14.15
C ILE A 32 -24.76 -10.09 -13.02
N ALA A 33 -23.93 -9.53 -12.15
CA ALA A 33 -24.38 -8.72 -11.04
C ALA A 33 -25.02 -7.39 -11.51
N GLN A 34 -24.49 -6.77 -12.57
CA GLN A 34 -25.09 -5.58 -13.17
C GLN A 34 -26.50 -5.86 -13.73
N HIS A 35 -26.70 -7.02 -14.36
CA HIS A 35 -28.05 -7.46 -14.78
C HIS A 35 -29.02 -7.65 -13.62
N GLN A 36 -28.51 -7.90 -12.40
CA GLN A 36 -29.28 -7.99 -11.15
C GLN A 36 -29.43 -6.63 -10.45
N GLY A 37 -29.02 -5.54 -11.08
CA GLY A 37 -29.09 -4.18 -10.51
C GLY A 37 -27.98 -3.84 -9.50
N LYS A 38 -26.98 -4.71 -9.32
CA LYS A 38 -25.86 -4.45 -8.41
C LYS A 38 -24.76 -3.66 -9.13
N GLN A 39 -24.33 -2.58 -8.51
CA GLN A 39 -23.34 -1.65 -9.10
C GLN A 39 -22.07 -1.46 -8.26
N LYS A 40 -21.98 -2.05 -7.05
CA LYS A 40 -20.87 -1.87 -6.13
C LYS A 40 -20.09 -3.17 -5.97
N PHE A 41 -18.77 -3.13 -6.25
CA PHE A 41 -17.90 -4.29 -6.30
C PHE A 41 -16.65 -4.08 -5.45
N LEU A 42 -16.24 -5.14 -4.73
CA LEU A 42 -14.94 -5.23 -4.10
C LEU A 42 -14.07 -6.24 -4.85
N LEU A 43 -13.05 -5.76 -5.55
CA LEU A 43 -12.08 -6.59 -6.27
C LEU A 43 -10.90 -6.93 -5.35
N TYR A 44 -11.00 -8.07 -4.69
CA TYR A 44 -9.95 -8.62 -3.83
C TYR A 44 -9.02 -9.49 -4.67
N GLY A 45 -7.82 -9.02 -4.94
CA GLY A 45 -6.84 -9.75 -5.73
C GLY A 45 -5.44 -9.58 -5.21
N VAL A 46 -4.70 -10.69 -5.11
CA VAL A 46 -3.30 -10.67 -4.66
C VAL A 46 -2.44 -9.69 -5.45
N THR A 47 -1.32 -9.26 -4.88
CA THR A 47 -0.37 -8.39 -5.58
C THR A 47 0.13 -9.08 -6.85
N GLY A 48 -0.02 -8.43 -8.01
CA GLY A 48 0.34 -9.00 -9.31
C GLY A 48 -0.73 -9.90 -9.94
N SER A 49 -1.98 -9.90 -9.44
CA SER A 49 -3.11 -10.60 -10.05
C SER A 49 -3.64 -9.95 -11.33
N GLY A 50 -3.21 -8.73 -11.65
CA GLY A 50 -3.66 -8.00 -12.84
C GLY A 50 -4.98 -7.27 -12.70
N LYS A 51 -5.31 -6.75 -11.51
CA LYS A 51 -6.49 -5.91 -11.27
C LYS A 51 -6.64 -4.77 -12.26
N THR A 52 -5.52 -4.14 -12.63
CA THR A 52 -5.49 -3.04 -13.61
C THR A 52 -6.13 -3.41 -14.95
N GLN A 53 -5.99 -4.66 -15.40
CA GLN A 53 -6.62 -5.12 -16.65
C GLN A 53 -8.15 -5.11 -16.53
N ILE A 54 -8.71 -5.49 -15.36
CA ILE A 54 -10.15 -5.39 -15.11
C ILE A 54 -10.62 -3.93 -15.21
N TYR A 55 -9.85 -3.00 -14.63
CA TYR A 55 -10.19 -1.57 -14.71
C TYR A 55 -10.19 -1.08 -16.16
N ILE A 56 -9.21 -1.50 -16.97
CA ILE A 56 -9.12 -1.14 -18.39
C ILE A 56 -10.31 -1.71 -19.17
N GLU A 57 -10.65 -2.99 -18.99
CA GLU A 57 -11.77 -3.63 -19.67
C GLU A 57 -13.10 -2.93 -19.34
N MET A 58 -13.32 -2.62 -18.06
CA MET A 58 -14.50 -1.90 -17.63
C MET A 58 -14.53 -0.44 -18.16
N ALA A 59 -13.37 0.21 -18.20
CA ALA A 59 -13.24 1.54 -18.80
C ALA A 59 -13.54 1.52 -20.30
N LEU A 60 -13.08 0.52 -21.06
CA LEU A 60 -13.39 0.34 -22.48
C LEU A 60 -14.90 0.22 -22.70
N LYS A 61 -15.58 -0.64 -21.93
CA LYS A 61 -17.04 -0.80 -21.99
C LYS A 61 -17.77 0.51 -21.68
N THR A 62 -17.33 1.22 -20.64
CA THR A 62 -17.94 2.49 -20.22
C THR A 62 -17.73 3.58 -21.27
N ARG A 63 -16.53 3.69 -21.85
CA ARG A 63 -16.23 4.65 -22.91
C ARG A 63 -16.97 4.36 -24.21
N ALA A 64 -17.21 3.09 -24.54
CA ALA A 64 -18.04 2.70 -25.69
C ALA A 64 -19.49 3.20 -25.56
N LEU A 65 -19.98 3.40 -24.33
CA LEU A 65 -21.28 4.03 -24.04
C LEU A 65 -21.23 5.57 -24.04
N GLY A 66 -20.07 6.18 -24.33
CA GLY A 66 -19.88 7.62 -24.29
C GLY A 66 -19.71 8.24 -22.90
N LYS A 67 -19.72 7.41 -21.83
CA LYS A 67 -19.65 7.86 -20.44
C LYS A 67 -18.22 8.09 -19.98
N GLN A 68 -18.06 8.92 -18.95
CA GLN A 68 -16.78 9.23 -18.33
C GLN A 68 -16.40 8.19 -17.26
N VAL A 69 -15.09 8.08 -17.00
CA VAL A 69 -14.49 7.14 -16.05
C VAL A 69 -13.60 7.89 -15.07
N LEU A 70 -13.78 7.64 -13.78
CA LEU A 70 -12.90 8.13 -12.72
C LEU A 70 -12.08 6.97 -12.17
N ILE A 71 -10.75 7.12 -12.19
CA ILE A 71 -9.81 6.18 -11.57
C ILE A 71 -9.09 6.91 -10.43
N LEU A 72 -9.39 6.53 -9.21
CA LEU A 72 -8.71 7.02 -8.02
C LEU A 72 -7.55 6.13 -7.67
N VAL A 73 -6.40 6.73 -7.41
CA VAL A 73 -5.18 6.05 -6.99
C VAL A 73 -4.50 6.83 -5.87
N PRO A 74 -3.75 6.17 -4.97
CA PRO A 74 -2.92 6.88 -4.00
C PRO A 74 -1.93 7.82 -4.71
N GLU A 75 -1.68 9.00 -4.14
CA GLU A 75 -0.88 10.05 -4.78
C GLU A 75 0.52 9.58 -5.23
N ILE A 76 1.11 8.64 -4.50
CA ILE A 76 2.42 8.05 -4.81
C ILE A 76 2.35 7.15 -6.07
N VAL A 77 1.20 6.59 -6.39
CA VAL A 77 1.01 5.68 -7.54
C VAL A 77 0.72 6.43 -8.84
N LEU A 78 0.28 7.70 -8.76
CA LEU A 78 -0.11 8.53 -9.92
C LEU A 78 0.97 8.70 -11.00
N THR A 79 2.21 8.46 -10.68
CA THR A 79 3.36 8.81 -11.51
C THR A 79 3.90 7.64 -12.34
N GLY A 80 3.21 6.49 -12.34
CA GLY A 80 3.84 5.28 -12.80
C GLY A 80 3.06 4.49 -13.84
N GLN A 81 3.16 3.21 -13.66
CA GLN A 81 2.78 2.16 -14.57
C GLN A 81 1.27 2.16 -14.92
N LEU A 82 0.40 2.51 -13.96
CA LEU A 82 -1.06 2.52 -14.21
C LEU A 82 -1.44 3.58 -15.25
N VAL A 83 -0.95 4.83 -15.09
CA VAL A 83 -1.19 5.90 -16.08
C VAL A 83 -0.66 5.52 -17.45
N ALA A 84 0.53 4.91 -17.51
CA ALA A 84 1.11 4.45 -18.77
C ALA A 84 0.24 3.36 -19.42
N SER A 85 -0.25 2.40 -18.64
CA SER A 85 -1.15 1.36 -19.13
C SER A 85 -2.46 1.94 -19.69
N PHE A 86 -3.07 2.92 -19.01
CA PHE A 86 -4.27 3.56 -19.55
C PHE A 86 -4.00 4.38 -20.82
N LYS A 87 -2.86 5.09 -20.90
CA LYS A 87 -2.49 5.83 -22.10
C LYS A 87 -2.21 4.91 -23.30
N GLU A 88 -1.75 3.69 -23.08
CA GLU A 88 -1.57 2.69 -24.14
C GLU A 88 -2.89 2.34 -24.83
N TYR A 89 -4.01 2.29 -24.09
CA TYR A 89 -5.33 1.94 -24.62
C TYR A 89 -6.16 3.16 -25.05
N PHE A 90 -6.04 4.29 -24.37
CA PHE A 90 -6.92 5.44 -24.52
C PHE A 90 -6.21 6.69 -25.06
N ALA A 91 -4.91 6.65 -25.25
CA ALA A 91 -4.10 7.74 -25.81
C ALA A 91 -4.39 9.11 -25.18
N ASP A 92 -4.93 10.06 -25.95
CA ASP A 92 -5.20 11.44 -25.53
C ASP A 92 -6.52 11.60 -24.76
N ASP A 93 -7.35 10.54 -24.65
CA ASP A 93 -8.60 10.54 -23.89
C ASP A 93 -8.38 10.43 -22.38
N VAL A 94 -7.10 10.51 -21.91
CA VAL A 94 -6.70 10.41 -20.51
C VAL A 94 -6.26 11.76 -19.96
N ALA A 95 -6.87 12.19 -18.86
CA ALA A 95 -6.42 13.32 -18.06
C ALA A 95 -5.91 12.85 -16.68
N VAL A 96 -4.85 13.49 -16.18
CA VAL A 96 -4.27 13.17 -14.86
C VAL A 96 -4.39 14.37 -13.93
N ILE A 97 -4.98 14.16 -12.74
CA ILE A 97 -5.17 15.19 -11.70
C ILE A 97 -4.35 14.84 -10.48
N HIS A 98 -3.47 15.75 -10.07
CA HIS A 98 -2.65 15.61 -8.86
C HIS A 98 -2.38 16.96 -8.18
N SER A 99 -1.92 16.94 -6.93
CA SER A 99 -1.67 18.12 -6.11
C SER A 99 -0.61 19.09 -6.68
N ARG A 100 0.27 18.61 -7.57
CA ARG A 100 1.38 19.39 -8.15
C ARG A 100 1.04 20.10 -9.48
N LEU A 101 -0.21 20.00 -9.95
CA LEU A 101 -0.68 20.80 -11.09
C LEU A 101 -0.74 22.27 -10.68
N SER A 102 -0.25 23.15 -11.55
CA SER A 102 -0.48 24.59 -11.42
C SER A 102 -1.97 24.91 -11.55
N VAL A 103 -2.36 26.10 -11.11
CA VAL A 103 -3.75 26.55 -11.21
C VAL A 103 -4.23 26.55 -12.66
N GLY A 104 -3.40 27.00 -13.63
CA GLY A 104 -3.71 27.00 -15.05
C GLY A 104 -3.91 25.58 -15.59
N GLU A 105 -2.95 24.68 -15.37
CA GLU A 105 -3.05 23.28 -15.82
C GLU A 105 -4.29 22.59 -15.24
N ARG A 106 -4.67 22.90 -14.02
CA ARG A 106 -5.87 22.36 -13.37
C ARG A 106 -7.14 22.89 -14.04
N ASN A 107 -7.21 24.19 -14.32
CA ASN A 107 -8.34 24.81 -14.98
C ASN A 107 -8.52 24.28 -16.38
N ASP A 108 -7.43 24.14 -17.18
CA ASP A 108 -7.48 23.55 -18.51
C ASP A 108 -7.95 22.10 -18.46
N THR A 109 -7.46 21.33 -17.49
CA THR A 109 -7.89 19.93 -17.30
C THR A 109 -9.38 19.87 -16.95
N PHE A 110 -9.86 20.72 -16.04
CA PHE A 110 -11.27 20.77 -15.67
C PHE A 110 -12.16 21.17 -16.83
N TRP A 111 -11.73 22.12 -17.65
CA TRP A 111 -12.44 22.51 -18.86
C TRP A 111 -12.56 21.34 -19.85
N ARG A 112 -11.46 20.61 -20.10
CA ARG A 112 -11.47 19.43 -20.99
C ARG A 112 -12.39 18.33 -20.48
N ILE A 113 -12.48 18.12 -19.16
CA ILE A 113 -13.38 17.13 -18.55
C ILE A 113 -14.83 17.55 -18.75
N ARG A 114 -15.16 18.81 -18.41
CA ARG A 114 -16.52 19.36 -18.54
C ARG A 114 -17.02 19.35 -19.98
N THR A 115 -16.15 19.66 -20.92
CA THR A 115 -16.51 19.67 -22.37
C THR A 115 -16.42 18.28 -23.01
N LYS A 116 -16.22 17.23 -22.24
CA LYS A 116 -16.09 15.82 -22.69
C LYS A 116 -14.97 15.61 -23.73
N GLN A 117 -13.95 16.49 -23.75
CA GLN A 117 -12.77 16.31 -24.60
C GLN A 117 -11.87 15.17 -24.10
N VAL A 118 -12.01 14.80 -22.83
CA VAL A 118 -11.36 13.64 -22.20
C VAL A 118 -12.40 12.85 -21.41
N GLY A 119 -12.30 11.53 -21.49
CA GLY A 119 -13.27 10.64 -20.86
C GLY A 119 -12.70 9.81 -19.72
N ILE A 120 -11.38 9.64 -19.62
CA ILE A 120 -10.72 8.91 -18.56
C ILE A 120 -9.98 9.90 -17.66
N ILE A 121 -10.38 9.97 -16.41
CA ILE A 121 -9.77 10.85 -15.39
C ILE A 121 -9.06 9.98 -14.36
N ILE A 122 -7.75 10.11 -14.26
CA ILE A 122 -6.92 9.41 -13.28
C ILE A 122 -6.41 10.43 -12.28
N GLY A 123 -6.60 10.18 -11.01
CA GLY A 123 -6.11 11.13 -10.03
C GLY A 123 -6.09 10.61 -8.60
N ALA A 124 -5.47 11.43 -7.74
CA ALA A 124 -5.56 11.23 -6.30
C ALA A 124 -6.94 11.71 -5.79
N ARG A 125 -7.09 11.73 -4.48
CA ARG A 125 -8.28 12.21 -3.79
C ARG A 125 -8.88 13.52 -4.36
N SER A 126 -8.05 14.45 -4.83
CA SER A 126 -8.50 15.70 -5.43
C SER A 126 -9.28 15.53 -6.74
N ALA A 127 -9.15 14.40 -7.43
CA ALA A 127 -9.89 14.11 -8.65
C ALA A 127 -11.39 13.84 -8.42
N LEU A 128 -11.79 13.58 -7.17
CA LEU A 128 -13.21 13.45 -6.78
C LEU A 128 -14.05 14.69 -7.15
N PHE A 129 -13.43 15.86 -7.15
CA PHE A 129 -14.10 17.14 -7.38
C PHE A 129 -13.97 17.64 -8.82
N ALA A 130 -13.58 16.75 -9.75
CA ALA A 130 -13.59 17.11 -11.17
C ALA A 130 -15.03 17.28 -11.69
N PRO A 131 -15.27 18.17 -12.64
CA PRO A 131 -16.60 18.49 -13.14
C PRO A 131 -17.08 17.46 -14.17
N PHE A 132 -17.52 16.28 -13.67
CA PHE A 132 -18.10 15.24 -14.50
C PHE A 132 -19.49 15.63 -15.01
N GLU A 133 -19.81 15.27 -16.24
CA GLU A 133 -21.13 15.45 -16.85
C GLU A 133 -21.93 14.13 -16.88
N ASP A 134 -21.27 13.02 -17.20
CA ASP A 134 -21.88 11.70 -17.32
C ASP A 134 -20.91 10.60 -16.90
N LEU A 135 -20.81 10.40 -15.59
CA LEU A 135 -19.90 9.44 -14.99
C LEU A 135 -20.52 8.04 -15.00
N GLY A 136 -19.85 7.06 -15.64
CA GLY A 136 -20.35 5.68 -15.76
C GLY A 136 -19.57 4.64 -14.98
N LEU A 137 -18.30 4.95 -14.63
CA LEU A 137 -17.45 4.04 -13.87
C LEU A 137 -16.60 4.83 -12.88
N ILE A 138 -16.54 4.35 -11.65
CA ILE A 138 -15.63 4.82 -10.61
C ILE A 138 -14.79 3.63 -10.18
N VAL A 139 -13.48 3.77 -10.23
CA VAL A 139 -12.51 2.79 -9.72
C VAL A 139 -11.72 3.46 -8.60
N MET A 140 -11.56 2.77 -7.48
CA MET A 140 -10.63 3.14 -6.42
C MET A 140 -9.62 2.03 -6.25
N ASP A 141 -8.40 2.24 -6.72
CA ASP A 141 -7.30 1.28 -6.56
C ASP A 141 -6.60 1.45 -5.21
N GLU A 142 -6.12 0.35 -4.63
CA GLU A 142 -5.55 0.31 -3.27
C GLU A 142 -6.48 1.00 -2.25
N GLU A 143 -7.78 0.63 -2.24
CA GLU A 143 -8.86 1.32 -1.50
C GLU A 143 -8.58 1.45 0.01
N HIS A 144 -7.79 0.54 0.57
CA HIS A 144 -7.35 0.55 1.97
C HIS A 144 -6.33 1.64 2.30
N ASP A 145 -5.84 2.39 1.28
CA ASP A 145 -4.78 3.38 1.51
C ASP A 145 -5.26 4.56 2.37
N PRO A 146 -4.56 4.88 3.48
CA PRO A 146 -4.97 5.97 4.36
C PRO A 146 -4.92 7.35 3.71
N SER A 147 -4.30 7.52 2.53
CA SER A 147 -4.30 8.81 1.82
C SER A 147 -5.68 9.20 1.28
N TYR A 148 -6.64 8.26 1.26
CA TYR A 148 -8.02 8.54 0.89
C TYR A 148 -8.82 9.26 1.97
N LYS A 149 -8.29 9.36 3.19
CA LYS A 149 -8.88 10.17 4.25
C LYS A 149 -8.32 11.59 4.22
N GLN A 150 -9.20 12.59 4.27
CA GLN A 150 -8.85 14.00 4.49
C GLN A 150 -8.94 14.31 5.97
N ASP A 151 -7.80 14.63 6.59
CA ASP A 151 -7.73 14.96 8.02
C ASP A 151 -7.90 16.46 8.29
N GLU A 152 -7.62 17.31 7.29
CA GLU A 152 -7.82 18.76 7.35
C GLU A 152 -9.25 19.14 6.93
N SER A 153 -9.71 20.31 7.38
CA SER A 153 -11.06 20.81 7.03
C SER A 153 -11.15 21.20 5.54
N PRO A 154 -12.22 20.79 4.84
CA PRO A 154 -13.30 19.89 5.27
C PRO A 154 -12.84 18.43 5.39
N ARG A 155 -13.13 17.80 6.52
CA ARG A 155 -12.79 16.39 6.74
C ARG A 155 -13.78 15.47 6.02
N TYR A 156 -13.26 14.50 5.27
CA TYR A 156 -14.06 13.49 4.58
C TYR A 156 -13.26 12.21 4.34
N HIS A 157 -13.96 11.13 4.08
CA HIS A 157 -13.37 9.91 3.54
C HIS A 157 -13.78 9.73 2.08
N SER A 158 -12.84 9.39 1.21
CA SER A 158 -13.13 9.24 -0.22
C SER A 158 -14.13 8.12 -0.51
N HIS A 159 -14.20 7.07 0.33
CA HIS A 159 -15.18 6.00 0.20
C HIS A 159 -16.61 6.53 0.24
N ASP A 160 -16.94 7.37 1.23
CA ASP A 160 -18.28 7.94 1.38
C ASP A 160 -18.69 8.77 0.16
N ILE A 161 -17.72 9.53 -0.37
CA ILE A 161 -17.97 10.38 -1.53
C ILE A 161 -18.20 9.53 -2.79
N ILE A 162 -17.35 8.53 -3.06
CA ILE A 162 -17.50 7.70 -4.28
C ILE A 162 -18.75 6.83 -4.23
N GLU A 163 -19.15 6.34 -3.06
CA GLU A 163 -20.43 5.62 -2.92
C GLU A 163 -21.59 6.52 -3.28
N LYS A 164 -21.57 7.77 -2.78
CA LYS A 164 -22.61 8.75 -3.09
C LYS A 164 -22.60 9.20 -4.55
N MET A 165 -21.41 9.39 -5.12
CA MET A 165 -21.28 9.67 -6.55
C MET A 165 -21.80 8.51 -7.42
N ALA A 166 -21.49 7.26 -7.05
CA ALA A 166 -22.00 6.10 -7.77
C ALA A 166 -23.53 6.03 -7.76
N GLU A 167 -24.16 6.40 -6.65
CA GLU A 167 -25.63 6.49 -6.55
C GLU A 167 -26.20 7.61 -7.45
N ILE A 168 -25.62 8.82 -7.37
CA ILE A 168 -26.10 10.01 -8.11
C ILE A 168 -25.98 9.81 -9.62
N TYR A 169 -24.83 9.29 -10.08
CA TYR A 169 -24.58 9.09 -11.52
C TYR A 169 -25.04 7.72 -12.05
N HIS A 170 -25.59 6.86 -11.18
CA HIS A 170 -25.86 5.46 -11.51
C HIS A 170 -24.63 4.76 -12.11
N ALA A 171 -23.46 5.07 -11.56
CA ALA A 171 -22.18 4.58 -12.05
C ALA A 171 -21.80 3.26 -11.37
N THR A 172 -21.09 2.41 -12.08
CA THR A 172 -20.47 1.22 -11.50
C THR A 172 -19.29 1.63 -10.61
N LEU A 173 -19.25 1.11 -9.39
CA LEU A 173 -18.16 1.33 -8.44
C LEU A 173 -17.34 0.05 -8.26
N ILE A 174 -16.02 0.13 -8.50
CA ILE A 174 -15.08 -0.96 -8.26
C ILE A 174 -14.00 -0.48 -7.30
N MET A 175 -13.93 -1.10 -6.14
CA MET A 175 -12.87 -0.89 -5.16
C MET A 175 -11.90 -2.06 -5.23
N GLY A 176 -10.63 -1.79 -5.51
CA GLY A 176 -9.59 -2.79 -5.69
C GLY A 176 -8.54 -2.77 -4.61
N SER A 177 -8.21 -3.95 -4.08
CA SER A 177 -7.16 -4.11 -3.08
C SER A 177 -6.58 -5.51 -3.05
N ALA A 178 -5.30 -5.61 -2.65
CA ALA A 178 -4.69 -6.89 -2.26
C ALA A 178 -4.91 -7.18 -0.75
N THR A 179 -5.16 -6.15 0.02
CA THR A 179 -5.42 -6.18 1.47
C THR A 179 -6.60 -5.27 1.76
N PRO A 180 -7.84 -5.68 1.44
CA PRO A 180 -9.00 -4.82 1.61
C PRO A 180 -9.11 -4.25 3.02
N SER A 181 -9.70 -3.05 3.14
CA SER A 181 -10.07 -2.53 4.46
C SER A 181 -11.12 -3.43 5.09
N LEU A 182 -11.12 -3.51 6.43
CA LEU A 182 -12.11 -4.35 7.11
C LEU A 182 -13.52 -3.88 6.81
N GLU A 183 -13.72 -2.57 6.67
CA GLU A 183 -15.00 -1.96 6.36
C GLU A 183 -15.53 -2.41 4.98
N SER A 184 -14.68 -2.32 3.94
CA SER A 184 -15.07 -2.75 2.59
C SER A 184 -15.30 -4.26 2.51
N TYR A 185 -14.47 -5.04 3.19
CA TYR A 185 -14.64 -6.50 3.22
C TYR A 185 -15.90 -6.91 4.00
N TYR A 186 -16.21 -6.23 5.11
CA TYR A 186 -17.45 -6.44 5.85
C TYR A 186 -18.68 -6.12 4.99
N LYS A 187 -18.71 -5.00 4.28
CA LYS A 187 -19.77 -4.64 3.32
C LYS A 187 -19.96 -5.73 2.25
N ALA A 188 -18.85 -6.35 1.83
CA ALA A 188 -18.91 -7.48 0.89
C ALA A 188 -19.49 -8.75 1.54
N GLN A 189 -19.19 -9.02 2.82
CA GLN A 189 -19.74 -10.17 3.55
C GLN A 189 -21.26 -10.06 3.77
N ILE A 190 -21.77 -8.86 4.03
CA ILE A 190 -23.22 -8.63 4.21
C ILE A 190 -23.98 -8.40 2.89
N GLY A 191 -23.29 -8.47 1.74
CA GLY A 191 -23.88 -8.40 0.40
C GLY A 191 -24.17 -6.99 -0.14
N GLU A 192 -23.67 -5.93 0.54
CA GLU A 192 -23.71 -4.56 0.02
C GLU A 192 -22.79 -4.38 -1.18
N TYR A 193 -21.62 -5.05 -1.16
CA TYR A 193 -20.71 -5.16 -2.29
C TYR A 193 -20.68 -6.58 -2.84
N VAL A 194 -20.49 -6.71 -4.14
CA VAL A 194 -20.22 -8.01 -4.76
C VAL A 194 -18.73 -8.29 -4.63
N LEU A 195 -18.36 -9.36 -3.92
CA LEU A 195 -16.96 -9.76 -3.75
C LEU A 195 -16.46 -10.50 -4.99
N LEU A 196 -15.44 -9.94 -5.62
CA LEU A 196 -14.71 -10.53 -6.76
C LEU A 196 -13.32 -10.97 -6.29
N LYS A 197 -13.00 -12.25 -6.41
CA LYS A 197 -11.71 -12.80 -5.96
C LYS A 197 -10.77 -13.09 -7.13
N MET A 198 -9.52 -12.66 -7.01
CA MET A 198 -8.43 -12.96 -7.92
C MET A 198 -7.24 -13.54 -7.11
N PRO A 199 -7.29 -14.83 -6.75
CA PRO A 199 -6.35 -15.44 -5.83
C PRO A 199 -4.97 -15.71 -6.45
N ASN A 200 -4.89 -15.74 -7.80
CA ASN A 200 -3.68 -16.14 -8.50
C ASN A 200 -2.95 -14.90 -9.06
N ARG A 201 -1.61 -14.96 -9.07
CA ARG A 201 -0.78 -14.02 -9.84
C ARG A 201 -0.90 -14.32 -11.34
N ILE A 202 -0.65 -13.29 -12.18
CA ILE A 202 -0.49 -13.50 -13.63
C ILE A 202 0.55 -14.59 -13.84
N ASP A 203 0.34 -15.45 -14.86
CA ASP A 203 1.17 -16.61 -15.21
C ASP A 203 1.28 -17.67 -14.09
N ASN A 204 0.33 -17.68 -13.14
CA ASN A 204 0.30 -18.61 -12.00
C ASN A 204 1.60 -18.65 -11.20
N LEU A 205 2.31 -17.52 -11.15
CA LEU A 205 3.53 -17.41 -10.36
C LEU A 205 3.25 -17.61 -8.87
N PRO A 206 4.05 -18.41 -8.16
CA PRO A 206 3.85 -18.66 -6.74
C PRO A 206 4.01 -17.36 -5.92
N LEU A 207 3.25 -17.27 -4.84
CA LEU A 207 3.46 -16.22 -3.84
C LEU A 207 4.86 -16.34 -3.24
N PRO A 208 5.48 -15.22 -2.79
CA PRO A 208 6.79 -15.26 -2.18
C PRO A 208 6.80 -16.12 -0.91
N TYR A 209 7.93 -16.73 -0.63
CA TYR A 209 8.15 -17.37 0.65
C TYR A 209 8.50 -16.31 1.69
N ILE A 210 7.76 -16.26 2.79
CA ILE A 210 7.96 -15.30 3.87
C ILE A 210 8.40 -16.03 5.12
N GLU A 211 9.51 -15.61 5.69
CA GLU A 211 10.03 -16.12 6.95
C GLU A 211 10.08 -15.00 8.00
N GLY A 212 9.53 -15.27 9.18
CA GLY A 212 9.60 -14.37 10.34
C GLY A 212 10.84 -14.64 11.16
N VAL A 213 11.53 -13.58 11.60
CA VAL A 213 12.70 -13.65 12.48
C VAL A 213 12.41 -12.91 13.77
N ASP A 214 12.51 -13.61 14.89
CA ASP A 214 12.40 -13.03 16.22
C ASP A 214 13.70 -12.33 16.63
N MET A 215 13.65 -11.01 16.67
CA MET A 215 14.81 -10.19 17.06
C MET A 215 15.18 -10.31 18.54
N ARG A 216 14.33 -10.91 19.38
CA ARG A 216 14.65 -11.24 20.77
C ARG A 216 15.62 -12.43 20.83
N GLU A 217 15.38 -13.43 19.99
CA GLU A 217 16.27 -14.60 19.82
C GLU A 217 17.64 -14.17 19.24
N GLU A 218 17.63 -13.32 18.22
CA GLU A 218 18.84 -12.73 17.63
C GLU A 218 19.71 -12.05 18.72
N LEU A 219 19.07 -11.29 19.61
CA LEU A 219 19.78 -10.66 20.74
C LEU A 219 20.35 -11.67 21.72
N ARG A 220 19.62 -12.76 22.03
CA ARG A 220 20.10 -13.85 22.91
C ARG A 220 21.30 -14.57 22.31
N MET A 221 21.33 -14.74 20.99
CA MET A 221 22.47 -15.29 20.24
C MET A 221 23.63 -14.30 20.08
N GLY A 222 23.53 -13.10 20.68
CA GLY A 222 24.59 -12.07 20.66
C GLY A 222 24.52 -11.09 19.49
N ASN A 223 23.55 -11.20 18.59
CA ASN A 223 23.38 -10.23 17.51
C ASN A 223 22.75 -8.93 18.02
N ARG A 224 23.55 -7.88 18.14
CA ARG A 224 23.12 -6.56 18.58
C ARG A 224 22.80 -5.60 17.43
N LYS A 225 22.98 -6.03 16.18
CA LYS A 225 22.77 -5.24 14.98
C LYS A 225 21.28 -5.02 14.67
N ILE A 226 20.99 -4.17 13.69
CA ILE A 226 19.63 -3.93 13.18
C ILE A 226 19.23 -5.09 12.27
N ILE A 227 20.21 -5.62 11.52
CA ILE A 227 20.02 -6.69 10.54
C ILE A 227 20.21 -8.04 11.22
N SER A 228 19.23 -8.94 11.10
CA SER A 228 19.30 -10.33 11.57
C SER A 228 20.30 -11.14 10.75
N LEU A 229 20.79 -12.25 11.32
CA LEU A 229 21.70 -13.15 10.64
C LEU A 229 21.07 -13.71 9.36
N LYS A 230 19.80 -14.15 9.42
CA LYS A 230 19.08 -14.66 8.25
C LYS A 230 18.90 -13.60 7.14
N LEU A 231 18.58 -12.35 7.51
CA LEU A 231 18.48 -11.29 6.50
C LEU A 231 19.84 -10.97 5.89
N LYS A 232 20.91 -11.00 6.69
CA LYS A 232 22.28 -10.84 6.20
C LYS A 232 22.65 -11.91 5.17
N GLU A 233 22.33 -13.17 5.45
CA GLU A 233 22.51 -14.30 4.52
C GLU A 233 21.71 -14.09 3.23
N LEU A 234 20.42 -13.73 3.33
CA LEU A 234 19.57 -13.47 2.16
C LEU A 234 20.14 -12.32 1.30
N ILE A 235 20.65 -11.25 1.92
CA ILE A 235 21.29 -10.15 1.17
C ILE A 235 22.53 -10.68 0.44
N ALA A 236 23.41 -11.41 1.14
CA ALA A 236 24.64 -11.95 0.55
C ALA A 236 24.34 -12.85 -0.65
N ASP A 237 23.39 -13.77 -0.52
CA ASP A 237 22.98 -14.70 -1.58
C ASP A 237 22.38 -13.96 -2.78
N THR A 238 21.58 -12.93 -2.53
CA THR A 238 20.97 -12.12 -3.59
C THR A 238 22.03 -11.35 -4.39
N LEU A 239 22.95 -10.71 -3.69
CA LEU A 239 24.08 -9.98 -4.31
C LEU A 239 25.01 -10.90 -5.09
N ALA A 240 25.32 -12.10 -4.56
CA ALA A 240 26.13 -13.10 -5.27
C ALA A 240 25.49 -13.54 -6.60
N LYS A 241 24.15 -13.59 -6.67
CA LYS A 241 23.39 -13.89 -7.88
C LYS A 241 23.22 -12.69 -8.82
N LYS A 242 23.78 -11.52 -8.47
CA LYS A 242 23.60 -10.24 -9.20
C LYS A 242 22.11 -9.87 -9.34
N GLU A 243 21.32 -10.20 -8.33
CA GLU A 243 19.91 -9.84 -8.22
C GLU A 243 19.74 -8.65 -7.28
N GLN A 244 18.56 -8.05 -7.27
CA GLN A 244 18.26 -6.87 -6.48
C GLN A 244 17.42 -7.20 -5.25
N ILE A 245 17.65 -6.45 -4.17
CA ILE A 245 16.90 -6.57 -2.94
C ILE A 245 16.28 -5.23 -2.52
N ILE A 246 15.06 -5.29 -1.97
CA ILE A 246 14.43 -4.15 -1.31
C ILE A 246 14.53 -4.35 0.20
N ILE A 247 15.04 -3.36 0.92
CA ILE A 247 15.04 -3.31 2.38
C ILE A 247 14.06 -2.22 2.82
N MET A 248 12.97 -2.63 3.45
CA MET A 248 11.97 -1.70 3.93
C MET A 248 12.11 -1.50 5.44
N LEU A 249 12.32 -0.24 5.84
CA LEU A 249 12.22 0.18 7.23
C LEU A 249 10.84 0.78 7.47
N ASN A 250 10.06 0.15 8.35
CA ASN A 250 8.75 0.67 8.70
C ASN A 250 8.89 1.90 9.63
N ARG A 251 9.09 3.07 9.00
CA ARG A 251 9.16 4.36 9.69
C ARG A 251 7.91 5.18 9.35
N ARG A 252 6.91 5.17 10.23
CA ARG A 252 5.82 6.15 10.19
C ARG A 252 5.81 7.00 11.44
N GLY A 253 5.74 8.32 11.24
CA GLY A 253 5.45 9.33 12.26
C GLY A 253 6.65 9.78 13.10
N PHE A 254 6.48 10.92 13.74
CA PHE A 254 7.43 11.52 14.68
C PHE A 254 7.47 10.78 16.03
N SER A 255 6.65 9.76 16.22
CA SER A 255 6.52 9.05 17.49
C SER A 255 7.57 7.97 17.63
N THR A 256 8.68 8.32 18.25
CA THR A 256 9.70 7.37 18.68
C THR A 256 9.21 6.72 19.97
N PHE A 257 8.86 5.45 19.95
CA PHE A 257 8.55 4.72 21.17
C PHE A 257 9.81 4.02 21.72
N VAL A 258 9.75 3.66 22.98
CA VAL A 258 10.84 2.97 23.69
C VAL A 258 10.43 1.53 23.96
N MET A 259 11.30 0.60 23.58
CA MET A 259 11.04 -0.83 23.72
C MET A 259 12.28 -1.57 24.25
N CYS A 260 12.05 -2.59 25.02
CA CYS A 260 13.08 -3.53 25.45
C CYS A 260 13.38 -4.55 24.34
N ARG A 261 14.60 -4.62 23.85
CA ARG A 261 15.00 -5.58 22.82
C ARG A 261 15.03 -7.03 23.30
N ALA A 262 15.17 -7.24 24.63
CA ALA A 262 15.27 -8.59 25.19
C ALA A 262 13.92 -9.31 25.30
N CYS A 263 12.83 -8.56 25.56
CA CYS A 263 11.50 -9.16 25.74
C CYS A 263 10.38 -8.54 24.87
N GLY A 264 10.68 -7.55 24.03
CA GLY A 264 9.69 -6.88 23.21
C GLY A 264 8.74 -5.92 23.96
N HIS A 265 8.93 -5.74 25.29
CA HIS A 265 8.05 -4.88 26.07
C HIS A 265 8.20 -3.41 25.65
N VAL A 266 7.08 -2.79 25.26
CA VAL A 266 6.97 -1.36 24.95
C VAL A 266 6.56 -0.62 26.20
N ILE A 267 7.21 0.51 26.50
CA ILE A 267 6.87 1.36 27.63
C ILE A 267 5.53 2.03 27.36
N LYS A 268 4.54 1.76 28.21
CA LYS A 268 3.15 2.21 28.05
C LYS A 268 2.74 3.14 29.18
N CYS A 269 1.80 4.01 28.89
CA CYS A 269 1.16 4.87 29.88
C CYS A 269 0.41 4.03 30.91
N LYS A 270 0.64 4.26 32.18
CA LYS A 270 0.01 3.53 33.30
C LYS A 270 -1.50 3.82 33.46
N TYR A 271 -1.99 4.93 32.88
CA TYR A 271 -3.40 5.32 32.96
C TYR A 271 -4.23 4.81 31.77
N CYS A 272 -3.75 5.00 30.54
CA CYS A 272 -4.51 4.63 29.35
C CYS A 272 -3.95 3.44 28.55
N GLY A 273 -2.79 2.88 28.96
CA GLY A 273 -2.18 1.74 28.30
C GLY A 273 -1.57 2.02 26.93
N LEU A 274 -1.65 3.24 26.39
CA LEU A 274 -1.06 3.59 25.12
C LEU A 274 0.46 3.68 25.21
N PRO A 275 1.21 3.35 24.14
CA PRO A 275 2.65 3.54 24.09
C PRO A 275 3.04 5.00 24.37
N LEU A 276 4.05 5.20 25.20
CA LEU A 276 4.62 6.50 25.46
C LEU A 276 5.53 6.93 24.31
N VAL A 277 5.44 8.19 23.94
CA VAL A 277 6.25 8.80 22.87
C VAL A 277 7.50 9.43 23.46
N TYR A 278 8.65 9.13 22.87
CA TYR A 278 9.93 9.72 23.27
C TYR A 278 10.06 11.13 22.72
N HIS A 279 10.34 12.04 23.62
CA HIS A 279 10.72 13.42 23.34
C HIS A 279 12.20 13.69 23.65
N ARG A 280 12.75 14.76 23.13
CA ARG A 280 14.13 15.15 23.41
C ARG A 280 14.39 15.23 24.92
N ARG A 281 15.63 15.01 25.35
CA ARG A 281 16.10 15.04 26.74
C ARG A 281 15.67 13.86 27.62
N GLY A 282 15.35 12.69 27.04
CA GLY A 282 15.04 11.50 27.82
C GLY A 282 13.65 11.46 28.43
N ILE A 283 12.71 12.24 27.92
CA ILE A 283 11.33 12.31 28.41
C ILE A 283 10.44 11.45 27.53
N LEU A 284 9.59 10.66 28.18
CA LEU A 284 8.47 9.94 27.58
C LEU A 284 7.18 10.69 27.88
N GLN A 285 6.34 10.91 26.89
CA GLN A 285 5.05 11.61 27.04
C GLN A 285 3.91 10.78 26.48
N CYS A 286 2.81 10.75 27.21
CA CYS A 286 1.54 10.24 26.71
C CYS A 286 0.75 11.37 26.06
N HIS A 287 0.52 11.30 24.75
CA HIS A 287 -0.27 12.33 24.04
C HIS A 287 -1.79 12.25 24.29
N HIS A 288 -2.26 11.25 25.05
CA HIS A 288 -3.67 11.13 25.44
C HIS A 288 -3.92 11.66 26.85
N CYS A 289 -3.04 11.28 27.81
CA CYS A 289 -3.19 11.68 29.22
C CYS A 289 -2.30 12.87 29.61
N ASP A 290 -1.45 13.33 28.70
CA ASP A 290 -0.47 14.41 28.85
C ASP A 290 0.54 14.20 30.01
N ILE A 291 0.67 12.98 30.50
CA ILE A 291 1.66 12.64 31.53
C ILE A 291 3.05 12.48 30.92
N THR A 292 4.06 12.81 31.72
CA THR A 292 5.46 12.64 31.37
C THR A 292 6.15 11.70 32.34
N GLU A 293 7.04 10.85 31.82
CA GLU A 293 7.90 9.94 32.59
C GLU A 293 9.32 9.98 32.02
N THR A 294 10.31 9.64 32.84
CA THR A 294 11.68 9.48 32.36
C THR A 294 11.85 8.11 31.67
N VAL A 295 12.75 8.03 30.70
CA VAL A 295 13.09 6.75 30.07
C VAL A 295 13.71 5.83 31.11
N PRO A 296 13.17 4.63 31.37
CA PRO A 296 13.76 3.70 32.32
C PRO A 296 15.10 3.18 31.79
N THR A 297 16.08 3.05 32.66
CA THR A 297 17.39 2.47 32.32
C THR A 297 17.37 0.94 32.32
N ILE A 298 16.36 0.35 32.96
CA ILE A 298 16.14 -1.08 33.07
C ILE A 298 14.69 -1.39 32.70
N CYS A 299 14.49 -2.47 31.96
CA CYS A 299 13.15 -2.88 31.56
C CYS A 299 12.28 -3.25 32.77
N PRO A 300 11.11 -2.65 32.95
CA PRO A 300 10.23 -2.95 34.09
C PRO A 300 9.65 -4.38 34.06
N LYS A 301 9.67 -5.06 32.87
CA LYS A 301 9.14 -6.41 32.70
C LYS A 301 10.19 -7.51 32.91
N CYS A 302 11.42 -7.35 32.41
CA CYS A 302 12.44 -8.42 32.38
C CYS A 302 13.80 -8.01 33.00
N ASN A 303 13.91 -6.81 33.58
CA ASN A 303 15.11 -6.25 34.20
C ASN A 303 16.34 -6.14 33.28
N SER A 304 16.14 -6.25 31.94
CA SER A 304 17.21 -6.12 30.98
C SER A 304 17.61 -4.65 30.77
N LYS A 305 18.90 -4.42 30.52
CA LYS A 305 19.44 -3.10 30.15
C LYS A 305 19.30 -2.76 28.66
N TYR A 306 18.77 -3.68 27.84
CA TYR A 306 18.66 -3.51 26.39
C TYR A 306 17.41 -2.71 25.98
N ILE A 307 17.30 -1.50 26.51
CA ILE A 307 16.25 -0.55 26.11
C ILE A 307 16.73 0.23 24.87
N LYS A 308 15.90 0.31 23.85
CA LYS A 308 16.21 0.99 22.60
C LYS A 308 15.08 1.93 22.18
N PHE A 309 15.47 3.06 21.61
CA PHE A 309 14.58 3.98 20.94
C PHE A 309 14.29 3.45 19.53
N PHE A 310 13.02 3.20 19.21
CA PHE A 310 12.58 2.82 17.88
C PHE A 310 12.17 4.08 17.11
N GLY A 311 12.83 4.33 15.99
CA GLY A 311 12.69 5.55 15.19
C GLY A 311 14.03 6.05 14.63
N SER A 312 15.13 5.30 14.88
CA SER A 312 16.42 5.57 14.25
C SER A 312 16.30 5.45 12.72
N GLY A 313 16.77 6.48 12.03
CA GLY A 313 16.53 6.71 10.62
C GLY A 313 17.09 5.65 9.68
N THR A 314 16.64 5.72 8.44
CA THR A 314 17.18 5.01 7.28
C THR A 314 18.70 5.19 7.16
N GLU A 315 19.25 6.29 7.66
CA GLU A 315 20.69 6.58 7.71
C GLU A 315 21.51 5.54 8.48
N LYS A 316 21.12 5.20 9.71
CA LYS A 316 21.82 4.19 10.50
C LYS A 316 21.76 2.80 9.86
N LEU A 317 20.63 2.49 9.19
CA LEU A 317 20.49 1.22 8.49
C LEU A 317 21.36 1.21 7.21
N GLU A 318 21.47 2.33 6.51
CA GLU A 318 22.35 2.52 5.37
C GLU A 318 23.84 2.36 5.76
N GLU A 319 24.25 2.98 6.86
CA GLU A 319 25.61 2.82 7.42
C GLU A 319 25.93 1.36 7.78
N GLU A 320 24.96 0.67 8.44
CA GLU A 320 25.15 -0.75 8.78
C GLU A 320 25.23 -1.63 7.53
N LEU A 321 24.37 -1.39 6.51
CA LEU A 321 24.40 -2.10 5.24
C LEU A 321 25.72 -1.85 4.49
N SER A 322 26.18 -0.61 4.41
CA SER A 322 27.45 -0.24 3.77
C SER A 322 28.67 -0.88 4.45
N THR A 323 28.61 -1.02 5.78
CA THR A 323 29.65 -1.71 6.54
C THR A 323 29.66 -3.23 6.31
N LEU A 324 28.45 -3.83 6.21
CA LEU A 324 28.30 -5.29 6.01
C LEU A 324 28.56 -5.70 4.56
N PHE A 325 28.26 -4.84 3.61
CA PHE A 325 28.33 -5.10 2.16
C PHE A 325 29.01 -3.93 1.42
N PRO A 326 30.33 -3.71 1.59
CA PRO A 326 31.03 -2.55 1.02
C PRO A 326 31.01 -2.50 -0.51
N GLN A 327 30.80 -3.63 -1.17
CA GLN A 327 30.73 -3.75 -2.62
C GLN A 327 29.33 -3.43 -3.20
N ALA A 328 28.28 -3.40 -2.35
CA ALA A 328 26.92 -3.20 -2.80
C ALA A 328 26.62 -1.72 -3.04
N ARG A 329 25.95 -1.44 -4.16
CA ARG A 329 25.48 -0.09 -4.50
C ARG A 329 24.10 0.12 -3.87
N ILE A 330 24.02 0.99 -2.87
CA ILE A 330 22.82 1.26 -2.11
C ILE A 330 22.19 2.57 -2.60
N ILE A 331 20.87 2.59 -2.77
CA ILE A 331 20.10 3.82 -3.03
C ILE A 331 18.95 3.94 -2.03
N ARG A 332 18.71 5.16 -1.55
CA ARG A 332 17.69 5.44 -0.53
C ARG A 332 16.49 6.15 -1.12
N LEU A 333 15.29 5.67 -0.75
CA LEU A 333 14.00 6.23 -1.13
C LEU A 333 13.17 6.56 0.12
N ASP A 334 13.30 7.78 0.61
CA ASP A 334 12.52 8.31 1.73
C ASP A 334 12.07 9.75 1.46
N ARG A 335 11.36 10.36 2.43
CA ARG A 335 10.89 11.74 2.27
C ARG A 335 12.03 12.74 2.19
N ASP A 336 13.13 12.48 2.87
CA ASP A 336 14.27 13.40 2.94
C ASP A 336 15.00 13.44 1.58
N THR A 337 15.07 12.30 0.88
CA THR A 337 15.67 12.19 -0.47
C THR A 337 14.74 12.65 -1.59
N THR A 338 13.42 12.80 -1.33
CA THR A 338 12.41 13.11 -2.36
C THR A 338 11.90 14.55 -2.35
N GLY A 339 12.61 15.47 -1.73
CA GLY A 339 12.22 16.89 -1.64
C GLY A 339 12.05 17.62 -2.98
N LYS A 340 12.75 17.17 -4.04
CA LYS A 340 12.63 17.73 -5.40
C LYS A 340 11.47 17.08 -6.18
N LYS A 341 10.85 17.87 -7.08
CA LYS A 341 9.80 17.40 -7.98
C LYS A 341 10.30 16.20 -8.80
N PHE A 342 9.63 15.05 -8.72
CA PHE A 342 9.96 13.80 -9.43
C PHE A 342 11.21 13.03 -8.99
N ALA A 343 11.93 13.43 -7.95
CA ALA A 343 13.14 12.72 -7.49
C ALA A 343 12.89 11.23 -7.20
N HIS A 344 11.72 10.88 -6.66
CA HIS A 344 11.35 9.48 -6.42
C HIS A 344 11.27 8.62 -7.70
N LEU A 345 10.83 9.22 -8.83
CA LEU A 345 10.77 8.51 -10.11
C LEU A 345 12.18 8.25 -10.66
N ASP A 346 13.06 9.20 -10.50
CA ASP A 346 14.44 9.06 -10.99
C ASP A 346 15.19 8.00 -10.20
N ILE A 347 15.00 7.95 -8.86
CA ILE A 347 15.56 6.89 -8.00
C ILE A 347 15.05 5.51 -8.47
N LEU A 348 13.76 5.38 -8.70
CA LEU A 348 13.18 4.11 -9.14
C LEU A 348 13.59 3.70 -10.56
N LYS A 349 13.72 4.66 -11.48
CA LYS A 349 14.27 4.41 -12.82
C LYS A 349 15.71 3.90 -12.75
N GLN A 350 16.56 4.53 -11.95
CA GLN A 350 17.95 4.12 -11.76
C GLN A 350 18.05 2.72 -11.13
N PHE A 351 17.22 2.44 -10.11
CA PHE A 351 17.17 1.11 -9.51
C PHE A 351 16.67 0.06 -10.51
N LYS A 352 15.61 0.35 -11.26
CA LYS A 352 15.07 -0.55 -12.30
C LYS A 352 16.08 -0.79 -13.45
N ALA A 353 16.93 0.18 -13.74
CA ALA A 353 18.01 0.05 -14.73
C ALA A 353 19.21 -0.79 -14.22
N GLY A 354 19.19 -1.28 -12.96
CA GLY A 354 20.26 -2.09 -12.38
C GLY A 354 21.49 -1.30 -11.95
N LEU A 355 21.39 0.03 -11.83
CA LEU A 355 22.49 0.87 -11.35
C LEU A 355 22.79 0.67 -9.85
N TYR A 356 21.83 0.13 -9.11
CA TYR A 356 21.93 -0.14 -7.68
C TYR A 356 21.45 -1.55 -7.37
N ASP A 357 22.00 -2.15 -6.32
CA ASP A 357 21.77 -3.52 -5.89
C ASP A 357 20.76 -3.59 -4.74
N ILE A 358 20.81 -2.59 -3.85
CA ILE A 358 19.92 -2.49 -2.67
C ILE A 358 19.11 -1.20 -2.75
N LEU A 359 17.78 -1.33 -2.72
CA LEU A 359 16.86 -0.20 -2.51
C LEU A 359 16.43 -0.18 -1.04
N LEU A 360 16.92 0.81 -0.31
CA LEU A 360 16.53 1.07 1.07
C LEU A 360 15.45 2.14 1.11
N GLY A 361 14.36 1.89 1.82
CA GLY A 361 13.35 2.94 1.93
C GLY A 361 12.28 2.65 2.98
N THR A 362 11.31 3.58 3.02
CA THR A 362 10.13 3.46 3.88
C THR A 362 8.97 2.84 3.11
N GLN A 363 7.73 3.01 3.56
CA GLN A 363 6.55 2.47 2.87
C GLN A 363 6.39 2.90 1.40
N MET A 364 7.14 3.91 0.94
CA MET A 364 7.15 4.32 -0.46
C MET A 364 7.66 3.21 -1.40
N VAL A 365 8.57 2.35 -0.93
CA VAL A 365 9.10 1.20 -1.72
C VAL A 365 8.09 0.07 -1.85
N ALA A 366 7.10 -0.01 -0.95
CA ALA A 366 6.05 -1.03 -0.97
C ALA A 366 4.97 -0.76 -2.02
N LYS A 367 4.87 0.46 -2.58
CA LYS A 367 3.75 0.90 -3.41
C LYS A 367 4.12 1.11 -4.87
N GLY A 368 3.25 0.66 -5.77
CA GLY A 368 3.15 1.14 -7.16
C GLY A 368 4.24 0.75 -8.16
N HIS A 369 5.23 -0.08 -7.80
CA HIS A 369 6.35 -0.37 -8.69
C HIS A 369 6.56 -1.85 -8.93
N ASP A 370 6.59 -2.22 -10.20
CA ASP A 370 6.98 -3.54 -10.65
C ASP A 370 8.45 -3.52 -11.09
N ILE A 371 9.30 -4.22 -10.34
CA ILE A 371 10.73 -4.33 -10.62
C ILE A 371 11.07 -5.81 -10.76
N PRO A 372 11.19 -6.32 -12.00
CA PRO A 372 11.35 -7.75 -12.26
C PRO A 372 12.63 -8.38 -11.71
N THR A 373 13.64 -7.57 -11.41
CA THR A 373 14.95 -7.99 -10.91
C THR A 373 14.99 -8.16 -9.39
N VAL A 374 13.94 -7.74 -8.67
CA VAL A 374 13.83 -7.89 -7.23
C VAL A 374 13.37 -9.30 -6.88
N THR A 375 14.25 -10.09 -6.30
CA THR A 375 13.99 -11.46 -5.87
C THR A 375 13.89 -11.60 -4.36
N ALA A 376 14.45 -10.63 -3.62
CA ALA A 376 14.47 -10.65 -2.17
C ALA A 376 13.90 -9.35 -1.57
N VAL A 377 13.31 -9.47 -0.37
CA VAL A 377 12.80 -8.34 0.41
C VAL A 377 13.12 -8.54 1.89
N GLY A 378 13.63 -7.51 2.54
CA GLY A 378 13.78 -7.44 3.99
C GLY A 378 12.82 -6.42 4.60
N ILE A 379 12.03 -6.82 5.59
CA ILE A 379 11.14 -5.93 6.34
C ILE A 379 11.71 -5.76 7.75
N ILE A 380 12.16 -4.54 8.03
CA ILE A 380 12.76 -4.20 9.31
C ILE A 380 11.68 -3.63 10.25
N SER A 381 11.61 -4.20 11.46
CA SER A 381 10.71 -3.72 12.52
C SER A 381 9.23 -3.64 12.09
N ALA A 382 8.65 -4.77 11.72
CA ALA A 382 7.21 -4.88 11.44
C ALA A 382 6.35 -4.37 12.61
N ASP A 383 6.84 -4.53 13.84
CA ASP A 383 6.20 -4.08 15.08
C ASP A 383 5.94 -2.58 15.18
N SER A 384 6.67 -1.77 14.42
CA SER A 384 6.51 -0.30 14.50
C SER A 384 5.07 0.13 14.23
N SER A 385 4.35 -0.60 13.35
CA SER A 385 2.92 -0.35 13.11
C SER A 385 2.03 -0.77 14.27
N LEU A 386 2.34 -1.88 14.94
CA LEU A 386 1.54 -2.44 16.02
C LEU A 386 1.53 -1.56 17.27
N ASN A 387 2.59 -0.77 17.46
CA ASN A 387 2.75 0.10 18.61
C ASN A 387 2.23 1.53 18.39
N LEU A 388 1.53 1.77 17.28
CA LEU A 388 0.82 3.04 17.09
C LEU A 388 -0.45 3.06 17.93
N PRO A 389 -0.81 4.21 18.53
CA PRO A 389 -2.06 4.36 19.29
C PRO A 389 -3.26 4.51 18.33
N ASP A 390 -3.52 3.48 17.55
CA ASP A 390 -4.53 3.45 16.51
C ASP A 390 -5.12 2.05 16.42
N PHE A 391 -6.43 1.93 16.48
CA PHE A 391 -7.13 0.65 16.41
C PHE A 391 -6.87 -0.12 15.11
N ARG A 392 -6.43 0.56 14.04
CA ARG A 392 -6.02 -0.04 12.77
C ARG A 392 -4.56 -0.53 12.76
N ALA A 393 -3.89 -0.55 13.91
CA ALA A 393 -2.48 -0.94 13.98
C ALA A 393 -2.21 -2.35 13.43
N GLY A 394 -3.07 -3.32 13.77
CA GLY A 394 -3.01 -4.70 13.25
C GLY A 394 -3.21 -4.75 11.74
N GLU A 395 -4.24 -4.08 11.24
CA GLU A 395 -4.55 -3.99 9.80
C GLU A 395 -3.39 -3.38 9.00
N ARG A 396 -2.79 -2.30 9.51
CA ARG A 396 -1.62 -1.69 8.88
C ARG A 396 -0.38 -2.59 8.90
N CYS A 397 -0.19 -3.37 9.96
CA CYS A 397 0.92 -4.31 10.05
C CYS A 397 0.76 -5.44 9.03
N PHE A 398 -0.42 -6.07 8.99
CA PHE A 398 -0.75 -7.10 8.02
C PHE A 398 -0.58 -6.59 6.58
N GLY A 399 -1.19 -5.44 6.25
CA GLY A 399 -1.12 -4.82 4.93
C GLY A 399 0.32 -4.51 4.52
N LEU A 400 1.14 -3.98 5.44
CA LEU A 400 2.54 -3.67 5.20
C LEU A 400 3.35 -4.92 4.82
N ILE A 401 3.22 -6.00 5.60
CA ILE A 401 3.92 -7.26 5.35
C ILE A 401 3.51 -7.80 3.98
N THR A 402 2.21 -7.95 3.73
CA THR A 402 1.67 -8.56 2.51
C THR A 402 2.02 -7.75 1.25
N GLN A 403 1.89 -6.42 1.29
CA GLN A 403 2.18 -5.56 0.14
C GLN A 403 3.67 -5.50 -0.18
N THR A 404 4.51 -5.42 0.86
CA THR A 404 5.96 -5.36 0.67
C THR A 404 6.48 -6.72 0.19
N ALA A 405 5.98 -7.81 0.76
CA ALA A 405 6.30 -9.16 0.29
C ALA A 405 5.91 -9.36 -1.17
N GLY A 406 4.78 -8.79 -1.60
CA GLY A 406 4.33 -8.82 -2.98
C GLY A 406 5.31 -8.23 -4.00
N ARG A 407 6.35 -7.50 -3.56
CA ARG A 407 7.42 -6.97 -4.43
C ARG A 407 8.48 -8.02 -4.76
N ALA A 408 8.62 -9.07 -3.96
CA ALA A 408 9.58 -10.14 -4.19
C ALA A 408 9.06 -11.16 -5.22
N GLY A 409 9.93 -11.61 -6.09
CA GLY A 409 9.71 -12.73 -7.02
C GLY A 409 8.83 -12.39 -8.20
N ARG A 410 9.41 -12.45 -9.39
CA ARG A 410 8.76 -12.30 -10.69
C ARG A 410 9.58 -13.05 -11.73
N LYS A 411 9.06 -13.25 -12.95
CA LYS A 411 9.76 -13.93 -14.04
C LYS A 411 10.33 -15.30 -13.64
N ASN A 412 9.47 -16.23 -13.24
CA ASN A 412 9.82 -17.63 -12.95
C ASN A 412 10.66 -17.88 -11.68
N LYS A 413 10.90 -16.87 -10.83
CA LYS A 413 11.57 -17.08 -9.54
C LYS A 413 10.63 -16.77 -8.39
N ARG A 414 10.53 -17.73 -7.46
CA ARG A 414 9.83 -17.50 -6.19
C ARG A 414 10.61 -16.49 -5.37
N GLY A 415 9.97 -15.40 -4.94
CA GLY A 415 10.59 -14.40 -4.09
C GLY A 415 10.83 -14.91 -2.68
N GLN A 416 11.85 -14.37 -2.01
CA GLN A 416 12.16 -14.64 -0.61
C GLN A 416 12.01 -13.36 0.20
N VAL A 417 11.38 -13.48 1.38
CA VAL A 417 11.10 -12.34 2.25
C VAL A 417 11.45 -12.66 3.68
N ILE A 418 12.23 -11.81 4.31
CA ILE A 418 12.51 -11.89 5.76
C ILE A 418 11.79 -10.76 6.46
N VAL A 419 10.97 -11.12 7.45
CA VAL A 419 10.25 -10.17 8.32
C VAL A 419 10.87 -10.18 9.71
N GLN A 420 11.55 -9.11 10.07
CA GLN A 420 12.13 -8.93 11.41
C GLN A 420 11.12 -8.30 12.36
N THR A 421 10.90 -8.91 13.49
CA THR A 421 9.91 -8.50 14.49
C THR A 421 10.36 -8.84 15.92
N TYR A 422 9.84 -8.12 16.91
CA TYR A 422 9.97 -8.45 18.33
C TYR A 422 8.70 -9.10 18.89
N ASN A 423 7.68 -9.26 18.06
CA ASN A 423 6.40 -9.86 18.44
C ASN A 423 5.92 -10.82 17.36
N LEU A 424 6.68 -11.91 17.19
CA LEU A 424 6.41 -12.89 16.14
C LEU A 424 5.06 -13.61 16.33
N GLU A 425 4.60 -13.72 17.59
CA GLU A 425 3.36 -14.42 17.96
C GLU A 425 2.10 -13.59 17.68
N HIS A 426 2.23 -12.32 17.36
CA HIS A 426 1.06 -11.45 17.10
C HIS A 426 0.29 -11.91 15.86
N TYR A 427 -1.03 -12.10 15.99
CA TYR A 427 -1.87 -12.64 14.91
C TYR A 427 -1.70 -11.88 13.58
N ALA A 428 -1.62 -10.53 13.60
CA ALA A 428 -1.44 -9.75 12.37
C ALA A 428 -0.09 -10.01 11.68
N VAL A 429 0.96 -10.34 12.45
CA VAL A 429 2.27 -10.73 11.91
C VAL A 429 2.21 -12.14 11.34
N GLN A 430 1.63 -13.09 12.09
CA GLN A 430 1.48 -14.48 11.66
C GLN A 430 0.65 -14.58 10.38
N CYS A 431 -0.53 -13.96 10.36
CA CYS A 431 -1.37 -13.93 9.16
C CYS A 431 -0.67 -13.24 7.98
N GLY A 432 0.11 -12.17 8.23
CA GLY A 432 0.90 -11.49 7.21
C GLY A 432 1.98 -12.38 6.61
N ILE A 433 2.68 -13.18 7.44
CA ILE A 433 3.67 -14.17 7.01
C ILE A 433 3.00 -15.29 6.19
N GLN A 434 1.85 -15.78 6.64
CA GLN A 434 1.06 -16.80 5.96
C GLN A 434 0.32 -16.27 4.72
N GLN A 435 0.24 -14.94 4.57
CA GLN A 435 -0.52 -14.26 3.52
C GLN A 435 -2.02 -14.61 3.55
N ASP A 436 -2.54 -14.92 4.74
CA ASP A 436 -3.95 -15.28 4.96
C ASP A 436 -4.77 -14.08 5.46
N TYR A 437 -5.38 -13.37 4.50
CA TYR A 437 -6.25 -12.25 4.81
C TYR A 437 -7.55 -12.70 5.50
N THR A 438 -8.08 -13.87 5.14
CA THR A 438 -9.36 -14.33 5.69
C THR A 438 -9.23 -14.61 7.18
N HIS A 439 -8.16 -15.29 7.57
CA HIS A 439 -7.86 -15.53 8.99
C HIS A 439 -7.62 -14.21 9.73
N PHE A 440 -6.81 -13.31 9.16
CA PHE A 440 -6.59 -11.98 9.72
C PHE A 440 -7.91 -11.21 9.95
N TYR A 441 -8.79 -11.18 8.94
CA TYR A 441 -10.09 -10.52 9.04
C TYR A 441 -10.94 -11.07 10.18
N ASN A 442 -11.01 -12.39 10.32
CA ASN A 442 -11.82 -13.05 11.34
C ASN A 442 -11.34 -12.70 12.76
N GLU A 443 -10.03 -12.73 12.99
CA GLU A 443 -9.44 -12.33 14.28
C GLU A 443 -9.66 -10.85 14.59
N GLU A 444 -9.35 -9.99 13.64
CA GLU A 444 -9.43 -8.54 13.82
C GLU A 444 -10.88 -8.08 14.05
N ILE A 445 -11.87 -8.64 13.32
CA ILE A 445 -13.27 -8.24 13.45
C ILE A 445 -13.84 -8.63 14.82
N LEU A 446 -13.40 -9.75 15.39
CA LEU A 446 -13.78 -10.18 16.72
C LEU A 446 -13.22 -9.22 17.78
N LEU A 447 -11.97 -8.82 17.66
CA LEU A 447 -11.34 -7.84 18.54
C LEU A 447 -12.06 -6.48 18.49
N ARG A 448 -12.39 -5.99 17.30
CA ARG A 448 -13.11 -4.71 17.13
C ARG A 448 -14.50 -4.78 17.74
N LYS A 449 -15.23 -5.88 17.56
CA LYS A 449 -16.53 -6.10 18.20
C LYS A 449 -16.42 -6.12 19.73
N ALA A 450 -15.43 -6.82 20.28
CA ALA A 450 -15.17 -6.87 21.72
C ALA A 450 -14.82 -5.50 22.34
N MET A 451 -14.20 -4.63 21.56
CA MET A 451 -13.89 -3.24 21.95
C MET A 451 -15.07 -2.27 21.70
N TYR A 452 -16.23 -2.76 21.30
CA TYR A 452 -17.38 -1.92 20.90
C TYR A 452 -17.06 -0.94 19.76
N LEU A 453 -16.06 -1.24 18.97
CA LEU A 453 -15.75 -0.47 17.76
C LEU A 453 -16.72 -0.87 16.67
N SER A 454 -17.81 -0.13 16.55
CA SER A 454 -18.79 -0.34 15.49
C SER A 454 -18.18 -0.06 14.13
N LEU A 455 -18.37 -0.99 13.19
CA LEU A 455 -17.96 -0.78 11.79
C LEU A 455 -18.71 0.38 11.12
N ILE A 456 -19.86 0.78 11.68
CA ILE A 456 -20.64 1.94 11.22
C ILE A 456 -19.98 3.26 11.63
N HIS A 457 -19.29 3.29 12.77
CA HIS A 457 -18.60 4.48 13.27
C HIS A 457 -17.16 4.60 12.78
N ILE A 458 -16.68 3.59 12.07
CA ILE A 458 -15.37 3.54 11.45
C ILE A 458 -15.43 3.98 10.00
#